data_acfd03cc162d256d2ac27c857cd93314
#
_entry.id   acfd03cc162d256d2ac27c857cd93314
#
_cell.length_a   1.000
_cell.length_b   1.000
_cell.length_c   1.000
_cell.angle_alpha   90.00
_cell.angle_beta   90.00
_cell.angle_gamma   90.00
#
_symmetry.space_group_name_H-M   'P 1'
#
loop_
_entity.id
_entity.type
_entity.pdbx_description
1 polymer ?
#
loop_
_entity_poly.entity_id
_entity_poly.type
_entity_poly.pdbx_seq_one_letter_code
_entity_poly.pdbx_strand_id
1 'polypeptide(L)'
;VQGYMAARRNDSNAAELWNYFENAINWVKSVFKVYRKEMKGLNWGKFYNKFHNQTFDADEIERRVSELMSDDEIQKQSGIYEYILTGNEKALSLRAFDSRERRIAYERQGGHCPYCDQETDGENRGKVYRIEEMEADHITPWSKGGQTTLDNCQMLCQRHNNLKTNHLM
;
A
#
# COMPACT_ATOMS: atom_id res chain seq x y z
N VAL A 1 3.21 -12.51 21.78
CA VAL A 1 2.79 -12.55 23.19
C VAL A 1 2.57 -13.98 23.67
N GLN A 2 1.70 -14.78 23.00
CA GLN A 2 1.39 -16.16 23.46
C GLN A 2 2.63 -17.05 23.59
N GLY A 3 3.52 -17.07 22.58
CA GLY A 3 4.77 -17.85 22.62
C GLY A 3 5.71 -17.41 23.75
N TYR A 4 5.81 -16.09 23.99
CA TYR A 4 6.57 -15.55 25.10
C TYR A 4 6.02 -16.02 26.45
N MET A 5 4.72 -15.92 26.65
CA MET A 5 4.02 -16.34 27.86
C MET A 5 4.17 -17.86 28.12
N ALA A 6 4.07 -18.67 27.07
CA ALA A 6 4.25 -20.11 27.18
C ALA A 6 5.67 -20.49 27.63
N ALA A 7 6.69 -19.84 27.07
CA ALA A 7 8.10 -20.11 27.42
C ALA A 7 8.50 -19.61 28.82
N ARG A 8 7.79 -18.62 29.38
CA ARG A 8 8.12 -17.93 30.62
C ARG A 8 7.05 -18.08 31.70
N ARG A 9 6.35 -19.21 31.67
CA ARG A 9 5.22 -19.50 32.56
C ARG A 9 5.58 -19.46 34.05
N ASN A 10 6.83 -19.76 34.37
CA ASN A 10 7.34 -19.85 35.75
C ASN A 10 8.18 -18.63 36.17
N ASP A 11 8.29 -17.60 35.34
CA ASP A 11 9.03 -16.39 35.70
C ASP A 11 8.28 -15.62 36.79
N SER A 12 9.02 -15.05 37.71
CA SER A 12 8.47 -14.33 38.86
C SER A 12 7.84 -12.98 38.52
N ASN A 13 8.14 -12.45 37.32
CA ASN A 13 7.60 -11.18 36.83
C ASN A 13 7.64 -11.13 35.29
N ALA A 14 7.02 -10.10 34.72
CA ALA A 14 6.96 -9.85 33.28
C ALA A 14 7.77 -8.60 32.87
N ALA A 15 8.84 -8.26 33.59
CA ALA A 15 9.60 -7.03 33.40
C ALA A 15 10.15 -6.88 31.95
N GLU A 16 10.68 -7.96 31.36
CA GLU A 16 11.18 -7.92 29.99
C GLU A 16 10.04 -7.60 28.97
N LEU A 17 8.89 -8.22 29.17
CA LEU A 17 7.73 -7.97 28.30
C LEU A 17 7.23 -6.53 28.48
N TRP A 18 7.23 -6.04 29.70
CA TRP A 18 6.86 -4.66 30.00
C TRP A 18 7.83 -3.68 29.35
N ASN A 19 9.12 -3.86 29.50
CA ASN A 19 10.15 -3.04 28.87
C ASN A 19 10.03 -3.06 27.34
N TYR A 20 9.74 -4.21 26.74
CA TYR A 20 9.50 -4.29 25.31
C TYR A 20 8.31 -3.43 24.88
N PHE A 21 7.19 -3.47 25.60
CA PHE A 21 6.02 -2.64 25.28
C PHE A 21 6.31 -1.15 25.48
N GLU A 22 7.00 -0.78 26.56
CA GLU A 22 7.39 0.63 26.77
C GLU A 22 8.31 1.13 25.66
N ASN A 23 9.31 0.34 25.28
CA ASN A 23 10.21 0.70 24.18
C ASN A 23 9.45 0.85 22.84
N ALA A 24 8.55 -0.08 22.54
CA ALA A 24 7.72 0.02 21.33
C ALA A 24 6.81 1.26 21.34
N ILE A 25 6.16 1.56 22.46
CA ILE A 25 5.31 2.75 22.63
C ILE A 25 6.15 4.03 22.50
N ASN A 26 7.30 4.11 23.16
CA ASN A 26 8.18 5.28 23.12
C ASN A 26 8.73 5.50 21.70
N TRP A 27 9.10 4.43 21.00
CA TRP A 27 9.50 4.51 19.60
C TRP A 27 8.36 5.03 18.71
N VAL A 28 7.14 4.52 18.85
CA VAL A 28 5.97 5.03 18.08
C VAL A 28 5.78 6.52 18.32
N LYS A 29 5.86 6.98 19.59
CA LYS A 29 5.72 8.40 19.94
C LYS A 29 6.86 9.26 19.40
N SER A 30 8.06 8.72 19.26
CA SER A 30 9.19 9.45 18.67
C SER A 30 9.09 9.59 17.15
N VAL A 31 8.45 8.62 16.47
CA VAL A 31 8.26 8.63 15.01
C VAL A 31 7.00 9.41 14.63
N PHE A 32 5.89 9.18 15.31
CA PHE A 32 4.58 9.80 15.03
C PHE A 32 4.18 10.74 16.17
N LYS A 33 4.45 12.04 16.01
CA LYS A 33 4.28 13.06 17.06
C LYS A 33 2.83 13.25 17.49
N VAL A 34 1.89 13.12 16.54
CA VAL A 34 0.47 13.35 16.79
C VAL A 34 -0.27 12.02 16.83
N TYR A 35 -0.89 11.72 17.98
CA TYR A 35 -1.77 10.56 18.07
C TYR A 35 -3.08 10.79 17.30
N ARG A 36 -3.44 9.83 16.47
CA ARG A 36 -4.72 9.79 15.75
C ARG A 36 -5.45 8.47 16.00
N LYS A 37 -6.78 8.48 15.93
CA LYS A 37 -7.62 7.28 16.17
C LYS A 37 -7.27 6.12 15.22
N GLU A 38 -6.81 6.40 14.02
CA GLU A 38 -6.39 5.46 12.97
C GLU A 38 -5.16 4.63 13.38
N MET A 39 -4.41 5.09 14.37
CA MET A 39 -3.27 4.37 14.95
C MET A 39 -3.70 3.19 15.84
N LYS A 40 -4.96 3.21 16.31
CA LYS A 40 -5.47 2.19 17.23
C LYS A 40 -5.55 0.83 16.54
N GLY A 41 -5.03 -0.20 17.21
CA GLY A 41 -5.12 -1.59 16.73
C GLY A 41 -4.09 -1.98 15.67
N LEU A 42 -3.19 -1.08 15.27
CA LEU A 42 -2.08 -1.41 14.39
C LEU A 42 -1.07 -2.33 15.11
N ASN A 43 -0.38 -3.15 14.33
CA ASN A 43 0.63 -4.08 14.88
C ASN A 43 1.98 -3.35 15.11
N TRP A 44 1.97 -2.41 16.06
CA TRP A 44 3.14 -1.60 16.38
C TRP A 44 4.37 -2.42 16.80
N GLY A 45 4.16 -3.56 17.45
CA GLY A 45 5.26 -4.45 17.81
C GLY A 45 5.98 -5.01 16.58
N LYS A 46 5.25 -5.35 15.49
CA LYS A 46 5.85 -5.77 14.22
C LYS A 46 6.69 -4.64 13.61
N PHE A 47 6.15 -3.42 13.60
CA PHE A 47 6.86 -2.26 13.06
C PHE A 47 8.07 -1.89 13.90
N TYR A 48 7.95 -1.87 15.23
CA TYR A 48 9.07 -1.69 16.15
C TYR A 48 10.19 -2.68 15.89
N ASN A 49 9.88 -3.97 15.83
CA ASN A 49 10.90 -5.00 15.60
C ASN A 49 11.65 -4.82 14.29
N LYS A 50 10.99 -4.27 13.26
CA LYS A 50 11.60 -4.09 11.94
C LYS A 50 12.35 -2.76 11.80
N PHE A 51 11.87 -1.70 12.45
CA PHE A 51 12.28 -0.33 12.11
C PHE A 51 12.90 0.46 13.28
N HIS A 52 12.95 -0.05 14.51
CA HIS A 52 13.44 0.70 15.67
C HIS A 52 14.90 1.17 15.57
N ASN A 53 15.71 0.51 14.73
CA ASN A 53 17.10 0.91 14.50
C ASN A 53 17.26 1.95 13.36
N GLN A 54 16.16 2.39 12.73
CA GLN A 54 16.18 3.42 11.69
C GLN A 54 15.94 4.79 12.31
N THR A 55 16.58 5.79 11.72
CA THR A 55 16.35 7.20 12.11
C THR A 55 15.22 7.76 11.24
N PHE A 56 14.27 8.43 11.87
CA PHE A 56 13.13 9.07 11.21
C PHE A 56 13.14 10.57 11.55
N ASP A 57 12.87 11.40 10.55
CA ASP A 57 12.52 12.79 10.74
C ASP A 57 11.02 12.88 11.10
N ALA A 58 10.74 13.08 12.37
CA ALA A 58 9.37 13.07 12.87
C ALA A 58 8.54 14.28 12.39
N ASP A 59 9.15 15.39 12.02
CA ASP A 59 8.47 16.56 11.46
C ASP A 59 8.08 16.28 10.00
N GLU A 60 8.97 15.71 9.24
CA GLU A 60 8.68 15.30 7.87
C GLU A 60 7.61 14.19 7.83
N ILE A 61 7.68 13.21 8.75
CA ILE A 61 6.65 12.17 8.88
C ILE A 61 5.28 12.78 9.20
N GLU A 62 5.22 13.73 10.13
CA GLU A 62 3.96 14.38 10.50
C GLU A 62 3.36 15.17 9.33
N ARG A 63 4.19 15.88 8.57
CA ARG A 63 3.77 16.57 7.35
C ARG A 63 3.16 15.57 6.34
N ARG A 64 3.86 14.47 6.07
CA ARG A 64 3.40 13.42 5.14
C ARG A 64 2.12 12.72 5.62
N VAL A 65 2.02 12.41 6.92
CA VAL A 65 0.78 11.85 7.49
C VAL A 65 -0.39 12.79 7.23
N SER A 66 -0.21 14.10 7.50
CA SER A 66 -1.27 15.09 7.33
C SER A 66 -1.70 15.24 5.87
N GLU A 67 -0.77 15.23 4.93
CA GLU A 67 -1.04 15.24 3.49
C GLU A 67 -1.85 14.02 3.07
N LEU A 68 -1.38 12.81 3.44
CA LEU A 68 -2.03 11.55 3.10
C LEU A 68 -3.41 11.39 3.75
N MET A 69 -3.63 11.94 4.95
CA MET A 69 -4.94 11.95 5.61
C MET A 69 -5.98 12.79 4.85
N SER A 70 -5.54 13.74 4.04
CA SER A 70 -6.38 14.62 3.21
C SER A 70 -6.55 14.11 1.78
N ASP A 71 -5.94 12.99 1.42
CA ASP A 71 -6.01 12.41 0.08
C ASP A 71 -7.25 11.52 -0.06
N ASP A 72 -8.20 11.95 -0.91
CA ASP A 72 -9.47 11.25 -1.16
C ASP A 72 -9.29 9.90 -1.88
N GLU A 73 -8.12 9.63 -2.48
CA GLU A 73 -7.80 8.34 -3.08
C GLU A 73 -7.54 7.25 -2.05
N ILE A 74 -7.20 7.63 -0.80
CA ILE A 74 -6.87 6.70 0.28
C ILE A 74 -8.12 6.23 1.00
N GLN A 75 -8.52 4.98 0.77
CA GLN A 75 -9.69 4.37 1.39
C GLN A 75 -9.41 3.86 2.82
N LYS A 76 -8.16 3.50 3.12
CA LYS A 76 -7.76 2.97 4.43
C LYS A 76 -6.74 3.87 5.11
N GLN A 77 -7.23 4.89 5.79
CA GLN A 77 -6.38 5.86 6.49
C GLN A 77 -5.44 5.23 7.54
N SER A 78 -5.85 4.14 8.20
CA SER A 78 -4.94 3.41 9.11
C SER A 78 -3.75 2.77 8.40
N GLY A 79 -3.83 2.54 7.10
CA GLY A 79 -2.74 2.03 6.27
C GLY A 79 -1.62 3.02 6.01
N ILE A 80 -1.87 4.32 6.21
CA ILE A 80 -0.89 5.40 6.02
C ILE A 80 0.36 5.15 6.85
N TYR A 81 0.21 4.69 8.09
CA TYR A 81 1.33 4.41 8.98
C TYR A 81 2.22 3.26 8.47
N GLU A 82 1.61 2.20 7.96
CA GLU A 82 2.35 1.11 7.32
C GLU A 82 3.03 1.58 6.04
N TYR A 83 2.31 2.35 5.21
CA TYR A 83 2.86 2.91 3.97
C TYR A 83 4.09 3.80 4.23
N ILE A 84 4.02 4.70 5.19
CA ILE A 84 5.15 5.59 5.54
C ILE A 84 6.38 4.79 5.96
N LEU A 85 6.19 3.71 6.72
CA LEU A 85 7.30 2.87 7.21
C LEU A 85 7.84 1.91 6.15
N THR A 86 7.02 1.47 5.19
CA THR A 86 7.36 0.35 4.29
C THR A 86 7.40 0.73 2.82
N GLY A 87 6.78 1.84 2.42
CA GLY A 87 6.52 2.19 1.02
C GLY A 87 5.43 1.34 0.35
N ASN A 88 4.73 0.45 1.07
CA ASN A 88 3.76 -0.46 0.50
C ASN A 88 2.41 0.23 0.24
N GLU A 89 2.14 0.63 -1.00
CA GLU A 89 0.87 1.27 -1.41
C GLU A 89 -0.37 0.40 -1.16
N LYS A 90 -0.24 -0.94 -1.15
CA LYS A 90 -1.36 -1.84 -0.86
C LYS A 90 -1.96 -1.62 0.53
N ALA A 91 -1.17 -1.09 1.48
CA ALA A 91 -1.65 -0.75 2.82
C ALA A 91 -2.72 0.34 2.80
N LEU A 92 -2.71 1.24 1.81
CA LEU A 92 -3.61 2.39 1.68
C LEU A 92 -5.00 2.00 1.18
N SER A 93 -5.14 0.84 0.51
CA SER A 93 -6.36 0.44 -0.20
C SER A 93 -6.86 1.59 -1.07
N LEU A 94 -6.04 2.01 -2.04
CA LEU A 94 -6.37 3.12 -2.92
C LEU A 94 -7.70 2.89 -3.64
N ARG A 95 -8.38 3.97 -4.00
CA ARG A 95 -9.61 3.93 -4.77
C ARG A 95 -9.41 3.10 -6.04
N ALA A 96 -10.33 2.21 -6.34
CA ALA A 96 -10.32 1.42 -7.55
C ALA A 96 -11.29 2.01 -8.59
N PHE A 97 -10.98 1.81 -9.85
CA PHE A 97 -11.88 2.16 -10.95
C PHE A 97 -13.18 1.36 -10.86
N ASP A 98 -14.31 2.04 -11.01
CA ASP A 98 -15.62 1.41 -10.99
C ASP A 98 -15.89 0.61 -12.30
N SER A 99 -17.02 -0.10 -12.34
CA SER A 99 -17.39 -0.93 -13.48
C SER A 99 -17.65 -0.12 -14.75
N ARG A 100 -18.11 1.13 -14.62
CA ARG A 100 -18.35 2.04 -15.75
C ARG A 100 -17.03 2.56 -16.32
N GLU A 101 -16.12 3.00 -15.47
CA GLU A 101 -14.79 3.47 -15.86
C GLU A 101 -14.02 2.35 -16.58
N ARG A 102 -14.03 1.14 -16.01
CA ARG A 102 -13.44 -0.05 -16.64
C ARG A 102 -14.02 -0.36 -18.00
N ARG A 103 -15.36 -0.30 -18.15
CA ARG A 103 -16.04 -0.53 -19.44
C ARG A 103 -15.63 0.50 -20.48
N ILE A 104 -15.62 1.79 -20.11
CA ILE A 104 -15.24 2.87 -21.03
C ILE A 104 -13.78 2.73 -21.48
N ALA A 105 -12.87 2.44 -20.54
CA ALA A 105 -11.47 2.22 -20.87
C ALA A 105 -11.28 1.01 -21.80
N TYR A 106 -11.98 -0.09 -21.54
CA TYR A 106 -11.98 -1.28 -22.38
C TYR A 106 -12.44 -0.98 -23.82
N GLU A 107 -13.59 -0.32 -23.99
CA GLU A 107 -14.14 0.05 -25.31
C GLU A 107 -13.19 1.02 -26.05
N ARG A 108 -12.61 2.00 -25.33
CA ARG A 108 -11.63 2.93 -25.89
C ARG A 108 -10.39 2.21 -26.45
N GLN A 109 -9.99 1.10 -25.81
CA GLN A 109 -8.84 0.29 -26.22
C GLN A 109 -9.21 -0.83 -27.21
N GLY A 110 -10.50 -1.05 -27.52
CA GLY A 110 -10.96 -2.15 -28.38
C GLY A 110 -10.59 -3.54 -27.84
N GLY A 111 -10.46 -3.68 -26.50
CA GLY A 111 -10.04 -4.93 -25.86
C GLY A 111 -8.54 -5.23 -25.98
N HIS A 112 -7.72 -4.31 -26.44
CA HIS A 112 -6.28 -4.48 -26.56
C HIS A 112 -5.54 -4.09 -25.28
N CYS A 113 -4.47 -4.82 -24.95
CA CYS A 113 -3.56 -4.44 -23.90
C CYS A 113 -2.44 -3.57 -24.48
N PRO A 114 -2.29 -2.30 -24.05
CA PRO A 114 -1.30 -1.38 -24.64
C PRO A 114 0.15 -1.89 -24.58
N TYR A 115 0.49 -2.64 -23.53
CA TYR A 115 1.83 -3.21 -23.40
C TYR A 115 2.04 -4.43 -24.31
N CYS A 116 1.01 -5.26 -24.55
CA CYS A 116 1.13 -6.34 -25.54
C CYS A 116 1.38 -5.79 -26.94
N ASP A 117 0.74 -4.68 -27.29
CA ASP A 117 0.88 -4.07 -28.62
C ASP A 117 2.24 -3.39 -28.83
N GLN A 118 2.93 -3.02 -27.75
CA GLN A 118 4.28 -2.47 -27.77
C GLN A 118 5.38 -3.53 -27.83
N GLU A 119 5.08 -4.80 -27.50
CA GLU A 119 6.06 -5.89 -27.60
C GLU A 119 6.38 -6.17 -29.09
N THR A 120 7.66 -6.07 -29.46
CA THR A 120 8.11 -6.21 -30.87
C THR A 120 7.88 -7.61 -31.42
N ASP A 121 8.11 -8.65 -30.57
CA ASP A 121 7.99 -10.07 -30.91
C ASP A 121 7.03 -10.80 -29.96
N GLY A 122 6.08 -10.08 -29.36
CA GLY A 122 5.16 -10.62 -28.35
C GLY A 122 4.09 -11.52 -28.96
N GLU A 123 3.98 -12.75 -28.46
CA GLU A 123 2.94 -13.73 -28.85
C GLU A 123 1.50 -13.17 -28.75
N ASN A 124 1.29 -12.15 -27.90
CA ASN A 124 0.01 -11.53 -27.63
C ASN A 124 -0.17 -10.16 -28.31
N ARG A 125 0.71 -9.78 -29.23
CA ARG A 125 0.56 -8.52 -29.98
C ARG A 125 -0.70 -8.58 -30.85
N GLY A 126 -1.50 -7.51 -30.78
CA GLY A 126 -2.78 -7.43 -31.50
C GLY A 126 -3.88 -8.34 -30.98
N LYS A 127 -3.68 -9.02 -29.85
CA LYS A 127 -4.70 -9.87 -29.24
C LYS A 127 -5.80 -9.03 -28.64
N VAL A 128 -7.04 -9.37 -28.98
CA VAL A 128 -8.25 -8.84 -28.34
C VAL A 128 -8.60 -9.71 -27.16
N TYR A 129 -8.63 -9.15 -25.98
CA TYR A 129 -9.01 -9.81 -24.73
C TYR A 129 -10.47 -9.56 -24.41
N ARG A 130 -11.13 -10.47 -23.72
CA ARG A 130 -12.42 -10.19 -23.10
C ARG A 130 -12.21 -9.29 -21.87
N ILE A 131 -13.20 -8.49 -21.50
CA ILE A 131 -13.09 -7.57 -20.37
C ILE A 131 -12.76 -8.29 -19.05
N GLU A 132 -13.23 -9.54 -18.89
CA GLU A 132 -12.97 -10.37 -17.70
C GLU A 132 -11.52 -10.87 -17.63
N GLU A 133 -10.78 -10.83 -18.73
CA GLU A 133 -9.36 -11.20 -18.82
C GLU A 133 -8.43 -10.01 -18.60
N MET A 134 -9.01 -8.83 -18.34
CA MET A 134 -8.28 -7.58 -18.16
C MET A 134 -8.58 -6.95 -16.80
N GLU A 135 -7.60 -6.24 -16.29
CA GLU A 135 -7.70 -5.49 -15.04
C GLU A 135 -7.50 -4.00 -15.31
N ALA A 136 -8.28 -3.17 -14.61
CA ALA A 136 -8.10 -1.73 -14.68
C ALA A 136 -6.89 -1.32 -13.84
N ASP A 137 -6.09 -0.44 -14.41
CA ASP A 137 -4.87 0.06 -13.81
C ASP A 137 -4.67 1.55 -14.13
N HIS A 138 -3.93 2.26 -13.31
CA HIS A 138 -3.59 3.65 -13.54
C HIS A 138 -2.51 3.78 -14.63
N ILE A 139 -2.70 4.64 -15.65
CA ILE A 139 -1.66 4.97 -16.62
C ILE A 139 -0.48 5.61 -15.87
N THR A 140 -0.74 6.67 -15.12
CA THR A 140 0.19 7.29 -14.18
C THR A 140 -0.11 6.74 -12.78
N PRO A 141 0.83 6.05 -12.11
CA PRO A 141 0.64 5.54 -10.76
C PRO A 141 0.29 6.64 -9.75
N TRP A 142 -0.48 6.29 -8.71
CA TRP A 142 -0.84 7.21 -7.64
C TRP A 142 0.41 7.82 -6.97
N SER A 143 1.44 7.04 -6.70
CA SER A 143 2.73 7.51 -6.14
C SER A 143 3.45 8.56 -6.99
N LYS A 144 3.04 8.70 -8.27
CA LYS A 144 3.52 9.74 -9.19
C LYS A 144 2.47 10.82 -9.47
N GLY A 145 1.46 10.95 -8.60
CA GLY A 145 0.41 11.96 -8.69
C GLY A 145 -0.77 11.59 -9.60
N GLY A 146 -0.86 10.33 -10.05
CA GLY A 146 -1.99 9.85 -10.83
C GLY A 146 -3.23 9.68 -9.97
N GLN A 147 -4.37 10.22 -10.42
CA GLN A 147 -5.67 10.10 -9.77
C GLN A 147 -6.51 8.99 -10.40
N THR A 148 -7.49 8.48 -9.64
CA THR A 148 -8.48 7.51 -10.14
C THR A 148 -9.55 8.23 -10.94
N THR A 149 -9.19 8.59 -12.17
CA THR A 149 -10.06 9.24 -13.16
C THR A 149 -10.10 8.42 -14.45
N LEU A 150 -11.17 8.56 -15.23
CA LEU A 150 -11.34 7.84 -16.50
C LEU A 150 -10.16 8.07 -17.47
N ASP A 151 -9.61 9.28 -17.51
CA ASP A 151 -8.48 9.62 -18.40
C ASP A 151 -7.19 8.91 -17.97
N ASN A 152 -7.05 8.61 -16.68
CA ASN A 152 -5.92 7.87 -16.13
C ASN A 152 -6.18 6.36 -16.01
N CYS A 153 -7.34 5.88 -16.49
CA CYS A 153 -7.69 4.45 -16.50
C CYS A 153 -7.18 3.76 -17.77
N GLN A 154 -6.53 2.63 -17.62
CA GLN A 154 -6.24 1.70 -18.72
C GLN A 154 -6.62 0.28 -18.33
N MET A 155 -6.92 -0.56 -19.34
CA MET A 155 -7.13 -1.98 -19.16
C MET A 155 -5.87 -2.74 -19.57
N LEU A 156 -5.35 -3.56 -18.66
CA LEU A 156 -4.18 -4.40 -18.89
C LEU A 156 -4.55 -5.88 -18.83
N CYS A 157 -3.91 -6.71 -19.65
CA CYS A 157 -3.98 -8.15 -19.43
C CYS A 157 -3.31 -8.52 -18.10
N GLN A 158 -3.73 -9.61 -17.48
CA GLN A 158 -3.26 -10.05 -16.18
C GLN A 158 -1.72 -10.13 -16.09
N ARG A 159 -1.06 -10.58 -17.15
CA ARG A 159 0.41 -10.64 -17.21
C ARG A 159 1.03 -9.24 -17.02
N HIS A 160 0.58 -8.24 -17.79
CA HIS A 160 1.14 -6.90 -17.74
C HIS A 160 0.75 -6.14 -16.48
N ASN A 161 -0.44 -6.36 -15.95
CA ASN A 161 -0.82 -5.80 -14.66
C ASN A 161 0.08 -6.31 -13.53
N ASN A 162 0.37 -7.61 -13.49
CA ASN A 162 1.28 -8.19 -12.51
C ASN A 162 2.73 -7.69 -12.66
N LEU A 163 3.23 -7.56 -13.89
CA LEU A 163 4.58 -7.03 -14.15
C LEU A 163 4.70 -5.58 -13.67
N LYS A 164 3.71 -4.73 -13.98
CA LYS A 164 3.70 -3.34 -13.56
C LYS A 164 3.67 -3.21 -12.03
N THR A 165 2.84 -4.01 -11.36
CA THR A 165 2.75 -4.03 -9.89
C THR A 165 4.09 -4.44 -9.24
N ASN A 166 4.85 -5.35 -9.88
CA ASN A 166 6.12 -5.84 -9.34
C ASN A 166 7.32 -4.90 -9.63
N HIS A 167 7.22 -4.03 -10.63
CA HIS A 167 8.28 -3.04 -10.96
C HIS A 167 8.14 -1.72 -10.18
N LEU A 168 7.09 -1.55 -9.39
CA LEU A 168 6.88 -0.41 -8.49
C LEU A 168 7.43 -0.67 -7.06
N MET A 169 8.11 -1.82 -6.87
CA MET A 169 8.79 -2.15 -5.62
C MET A 169 10.28 -1.83 -5.67
#